data_b2d5fdd6e2a3f0dad6b37aa071e3ec96
#
_entry.id   b2d5fdd6e2a3f0dad6b37aa071e3ec96
#
_cell.length_a   1.000
_cell.length_b   1.000
_cell.length_c   1.000
_cell.angle_alpha   90.00
_cell.angle_beta   90.00
_cell.angle_gamma   90.00
#
_symmetry.space_group_name_H-M   'P 1'
#
loop_
_entity.id
_entity.type
_entity.pdbx_description
1 polymer ?
#
loop_
_entity_poly.entity_id
_entity_poly.type
_entity_poly.pdbx_seq_one_letter_code
_entity_poly.pdbx_strand_id
1 'polypeptide(L)'
;MAAVLKETYKNDIAPALMKKFGYKSVMQIPKLDKIVINVGCGEARENSKVVDAIIRDLQVITGQKPIICRAKKSVANFKLREGMPIGVKVTLRGDRMYEFLERFFNLALPRVRDFRGINPNSFDGRGNYAMGVKEQLIFPEIEYDKIDAVRGMDIIMVTTANTDEEARELLKLMGAPFSE
;
A
#
# COMPACT_ATOMS: atom_id res chain seq x y z
N MET A 1 -18.56 -6.32 -10.02
CA MET A 1 -18.35 -7.57 -9.25
C MET A 1 -17.77 -7.18 -7.91
N ALA A 2 -18.21 -7.79 -6.81
CA ALA A 2 -17.60 -7.53 -5.50
C ALA A 2 -16.20 -8.16 -5.48
N ALA A 3 -15.23 -7.49 -4.83
CA ALA A 3 -13.89 -8.05 -4.66
C ALA A 3 -13.95 -9.35 -3.85
N VAL A 4 -13.36 -10.43 -4.36
CA VAL A 4 -13.39 -11.76 -3.71
C VAL A 4 -12.88 -11.68 -2.27
N LEU A 5 -11.76 -10.99 -2.05
CA LEU A 5 -11.20 -10.81 -0.72
C LEU A 5 -12.14 -10.07 0.25
N LYS A 6 -13.01 -9.19 -0.24
CA LYS A 6 -14.03 -8.51 0.58
C LYS A 6 -15.14 -9.46 1.03
N GLU A 7 -15.53 -10.40 0.18
CA GLU A 7 -16.51 -11.43 0.53
C GLU A 7 -15.89 -12.42 1.53
N THR A 8 -14.67 -12.87 1.29
CA THR A 8 -13.90 -13.71 2.21
C THR A 8 -13.74 -13.04 3.58
N TYR A 9 -13.47 -11.71 3.61
CA TYR A 9 -13.42 -10.97 4.86
C TYR A 9 -14.73 -11.08 5.66
N LYS A 10 -15.87 -10.91 5.01
CA LYS A 10 -17.17 -10.96 5.68
C LYS A 10 -17.55 -12.36 6.15
N ASN A 11 -17.30 -13.37 5.34
CA ASN A 11 -17.79 -14.73 5.55
C ASN A 11 -16.88 -15.53 6.49
N ASP A 12 -15.56 -15.36 6.37
CA ASP A 12 -14.56 -16.22 7.02
C ASP A 12 -13.69 -15.46 8.02
N ILE A 13 -13.13 -14.32 7.61
CA ILE A 13 -12.12 -13.61 8.42
C ILE A 13 -12.74 -12.93 9.64
N ALA A 14 -13.85 -12.21 9.46
CA ALA A 14 -14.48 -11.49 10.55
C ALA A 14 -14.99 -12.42 11.65
N PRO A 15 -15.66 -13.58 11.38
CA PRO A 15 -16.01 -14.55 12.40
C PRO A 15 -14.80 -15.17 13.10
N ALA A 16 -13.71 -15.45 12.37
CA ALA A 16 -12.48 -16.00 12.93
C ALA A 16 -11.83 -15.03 13.93
N LEU A 17 -11.74 -13.75 13.58
CA LEU A 17 -11.21 -12.69 14.46
C LEU A 17 -12.10 -12.51 15.69
N MET A 18 -13.42 -12.53 15.51
CA MET A 18 -14.37 -12.41 16.61
C MET A 18 -14.18 -13.54 17.64
N LYS A 19 -13.99 -14.77 17.16
CA LYS A 19 -13.75 -15.93 18.01
C LYS A 19 -12.39 -15.87 18.71
N LYS A 20 -11.34 -15.41 18.00
CA LYS A 20 -9.95 -15.37 18.53
C LYS A 20 -9.78 -14.31 19.62
N PHE A 21 -10.30 -13.11 19.40
CA PHE A 21 -10.12 -11.97 20.30
C PHE A 21 -11.34 -11.74 21.25
N GLY A 22 -12.41 -12.47 21.08
CA GLY A 22 -13.57 -12.41 21.99
C GLY A 22 -14.34 -11.09 21.92
N TYR A 23 -14.46 -10.47 20.74
CA TYR A 23 -15.20 -9.22 20.57
C TYR A 23 -16.69 -9.39 20.90
N LYS A 24 -17.25 -8.39 21.60
CA LYS A 24 -18.68 -8.38 21.99
C LYS A 24 -19.60 -7.91 20.87
N SER A 25 -19.08 -7.15 19.91
CA SER A 25 -19.84 -6.59 18.79
C SER A 25 -19.10 -6.75 17.48
N VAL A 26 -19.83 -7.01 16.42
CA VAL A 26 -19.29 -7.06 15.04
C VAL A 26 -18.59 -5.76 14.62
N MET A 27 -19.00 -4.62 15.20
CA MET A 27 -18.40 -3.32 14.92
C MET A 27 -16.99 -3.13 15.53
N GLN A 28 -16.60 -3.99 16.49
CA GLN A 28 -15.27 -3.97 17.10
C GLN A 28 -14.22 -4.74 16.26
N ILE A 29 -14.67 -5.58 15.34
CA ILE A 29 -13.79 -6.40 14.53
C ILE A 29 -12.91 -5.49 13.67
N PRO A 30 -11.57 -5.66 13.69
CA PRO A 30 -10.66 -4.88 12.87
C PRO A 30 -10.91 -5.12 11.38
N LYS A 31 -10.88 -4.05 10.61
CA LYS A 31 -11.03 -4.06 9.15
C LYS A 31 -10.01 -3.13 8.49
N LEU A 32 -9.75 -3.34 7.22
CA LEU A 32 -8.99 -2.37 6.42
C LEU A 32 -9.83 -1.11 6.21
N ASP A 33 -9.24 0.05 6.48
CA ASP A 33 -9.83 1.36 6.22
C ASP A 33 -9.39 1.88 4.85
N LYS A 34 -8.09 1.87 4.59
CA LYS A 34 -7.49 2.35 3.35
C LYS A 34 -6.12 1.74 3.11
N ILE A 35 -5.68 1.77 1.84
CA ILE A 35 -4.29 1.54 1.46
C ILE A 35 -3.76 2.83 0.84
N VAL A 36 -2.61 3.28 1.31
CA VAL A 36 -1.92 4.45 0.76
C VAL A 36 -0.64 3.98 0.08
N ILE A 37 -0.48 4.33 -1.19
CA ILE A 37 0.74 4.07 -1.94
C ILE A 37 1.40 5.42 -2.18
N ASN A 38 2.66 5.54 -1.81
CA ASN A 38 3.45 6.76 -1.96
C ASN A 38 4.73 6.48 -2.73
N VAL A 39 5.05 7.37 -3.66
CA VAL A 39 6.33 7.38 -4.37
C VAL A 39 6.99 8.73 -4.13
N GLY A 40 8.14 8.72 -3.47
CA GLY A 40 8.97 9.91 -3.30
C GLY A 40 9.69 10.23 -4.62
N CYS A 41 9.63 11.47 -5.07
CA CYS A 41 10.30 11.91 -6.28
C CYS A 41 11.17 13.15 -6.03
N GLY A 42 12.33 12.95 -5.40
CA GLY A 42 13.33 14.00 -5.20
C GLY A 42 13.88 14.58 -6.49
N GLU A 43 13.94 13.78 -7.56
CA GLU A 43 14.37 14.14 -8.90
C GLU A 43 13.42 15.12 -9.62
N ALA A 44 12.17 15.21 -9.18
CA ALA A 44 11.15 16.11 -9.74
C ALA A 44 11.53 17.60 -9.64
N ARG A 45 12.53 17.93 -8.81
CA ARG A 45 13.08 19.28 -8.69
C ARG A 45 13.80 19.73 -9.96
N GLU A 46 14.45 18.79 -10.64
CA GLU A 46 15.25 19.04 -11.85
C GLU A 46 14.45 18.71 -13.12
N ASN A 47 13.59 17.69 -13.05
CA ASN A 47 12.81 17.24 -14.19
C ASN A 47 11.34 16.97 -13.81
N SER A 48 10.45 17.86 -14.20
CA SER A 48 9.00 17.71 -13.93
C SER A 48 8.36 16.53 -14.66
N LYS A 49 8.93 16.06 -15.77
CA LYS A 49 8.41 14.91 -16.53
C LYS A 49 8.43 13.61 -15.72
N VAL A 50 9.34 13.52 -14.73
CA VAL A 50 9.40 12.39 -13.79
C VAL A 50 8.08 12.20 -13.03
N VAL A 51 7.45 13.29 -12.63
CA VAL A 51 6.16 13.25 -11.92
C VAL A 51 5.07 12.64 -12.80
N ASP A 52 5.03 13.02 -14.07
CA ASP A 52 4.03 12.52 -15.03
C ASP A 52 4.24 11.02 -15.32
N ALA A 53 5.49 10.55 -15.35
CA ALA A 53 5.81 9.13 -15.49
C ALA A 53 5.29 8.35 -14.28
N ILE A 54 5.59 8.81 -13.04
CA ILE A 54 5.11 8.17 -11.82
C ILE A 54 3.58 8.14 -11.74
N ILE A 55 2.91 9.23 -12.17
CA ILE A 55 1.44 9.29 -12.21
C ILE A 55 0.90 8.21 -13.14
N ARG A 56 1.49 8.02 -14.32
CA ARG A 56 1.08 6.98 -15.27
C ARG A 56 1.23 5.58 -14.66
N ASP A 57 2.40 5.29 -14.08
CA ASP A 57 2.69 4.00 -13.47
C ASP A 57 1.69 3.68 -12.35
N LEU A 58 1.50 4.61 -11.41
CA LEU A 58 0.55 4.42 -10.31
C LEU A 58 -0.90 4.32 -10.80
N GLN A 59 -1.27 5.03 -11.86
CA GLN A 59 -2.61 4.95 -12.44
C GLN A 59 -2.86 3.58 -13.08
N VAL A 60 -1.87 3.00 -13.73
CA VAL A 60 -1.95 1.65 -14.30
C VAL A 60 -2.06 0.61 -13.20
N ILE A 61 -1.23 0.69 -12.16
CA ILE A 61 -1.24 -0.25 -11.02
C ILE A 61 -2.56 -0.22 -10.26
N THR A 62 -3.10 0.98 -9.99
CA THR A 62 -4.21 1.17 -9.06
C THR A 62 -5.57 1.38 -9.71
N GLY A 63 -5.59 1.70 -11.01
CA GLY A 63 -6.82 2.10 -11.72
C GLY A 63 -7.41 3.42 -11.24
N GLN A 64 -6.67 4.21 -10.41
CA GLN A 64 -7.11 5.48 -9.85
C GLN A 64 -6.07 6.56 -10.09
N LYS A 65 -6.51 7.78 -10.43
CA LYS A 65 -5.62 8.93 -10.64
C LYS A 65 -4.94 9.33 -9.33
N PRO A 66 -3.59 9.33 -9.29
CA PRO A 66 -2.84 9.76 -8.11
C PRO A 66 -2.88 11.27 -7.90
N ILE A 67 -2.48 11.69 -6.70
CA ILE A 67 -2.36 13.11 -6.31
C ILE A 67 -0.89 13.47 -6.17
N ILE A 68 -0.50 14.62 -6.73
CA ILE A 68 0.84 15.18 -6.57
C ILE A 68 0.96 15.78 -5.16
N CYS A 69 1.97 15.34 -4.41
CA CYS A 69 2.33 15.92 -3.12
C CYS A 69 3.29 17.08 -3.34
N ARG A 70 2.93 18.26 -2.83
CA ARG A 70 3.74 19.48 -2.93
C ARG A 70 4.37 19.82 -1.60
N ALA A 71 5.56 20.45 -1.65
CA ALA A 71 6.26 20.94 -0.47
C ALA A 71 5.44 22.02 0.24
N LYS A 72 5.29 21.89 1.55
CA LYS A 72 4.60 22.86 2.41
C LYS A 72 5.49 24.02 2.87
N LYS A 73 6.80 23.81 2.87
CA LYS A 73 7.81 24.81 3.31
C LYS A 73 9.03 24.73 2.41
N SER A 74 9.71 25.86 2.25
CA SER A 74 10.99 25.93 1.58
C SER A 74 12.11 25.44 2.50
N VAL A 75 13.01 24.57 1.99
CA VAL A 75 14.17 24.05 2.74
C VAL A 75 15.40 24.20 1.86
N ALA A 76 16.30 25.12 2.23
CA ALA A 76 17.49 25.48 1.45
C ALA A 76 18.46 24.30 1.28
N ASN A 77 18.68 23.50 2.33
CA ASN A 77 19.58 22.33 2.26
C ASN A 77 19.16 21.31 1.20
N PHE A 78 17.87 21.16 0.95
CA PHE A 78 17.33 20.26 -0.07
C PHE A 78 17.04 20.97 -1.40
N LYS A 79 17.41 22.25 -1.55
CA LYS A 79 17.10 23.08 -2.72
C LYS A 79 15.60 23.04 -3.06
N LEU A 80 14.75 23.01 -2.04
CA LEU A 80 13.31 22.85 -2.14
C LEU A 80 12.61 24.18 -1.87
N ARG A 81 11.70 24.56 -2.75
CA ARG A 81 10.81 25.74 -2.58
C ARG A 81 9.40 25.26 -2.29
N GLU A 82 8.64 26.05 -1.55
CA GLU A 82 7.23 25.84 -1.32
C GLU A 82 6.48 25.68 -2.65
N GLY A 83 5.54 24.73 -2.70
CA GLY A 83 4.76 24.41 -3.90
C GLY A 83 5.43 23.47 -4.89
N MET A 84 6.72 23.17 -4.75
CA MET A 84 7.39 22.20 -5.63
C MET A 84 6.87 20.78 -5.43
N PRO A 85 6.71 19.97 -6.50
CA PRO A 85 6.33 18.57 -6.39
C PRO A 85 7.46 17.77 -5.73
N ILE A 86 7.12 16.96 -4.72
CA ILE A 86 8.07 16.14 -3.96
C ILE A 86 7.72 14.66 -3.95
N GLY A 87 6.53 14.32 -4.36
CA GLY A 87 6.03 12.95 -4.38
C GLY A 87 4.70 12.82 -5.05
N VAL A 88 4.29 11.58 -5.27
CA VAL A 88 2.98 11.22 -5.81
C VAL A 88 2.38 10.17 -4.88
N LYS A 89 1.11 10.32 -4.51
CA LYS A 89 0.40 9.34 -3.68
C LYS A 89 -0.95 8.99 -4.25
N VAL A 90 -1.41 7.79 -3.93
CA VAL A 90 -2.79 7.36 -4.18
C VAL A 90 -3.35 6.73 -2.91
N THR A 91 -4.62 6.95 -2.65
CA THR A 91 -5.33 6.35 -1.51
C THR A 91 -6.47 5.51 -2.05
N LEU A 92 -6.41 4.21 -1.79
CA LEU A 92 -7.42 3.24 -2.20
C LEU A 92 -8.36 2.91 -1.04
N ARG A 93 -9.66 2.82 -1.34
CA ARG A 93 -10.72 2.46 -0.39
C ARG A 93 -11.74 1.54 -1.07
N GLY A 94 -12.55 0.88 -0.24
CA GLY A 94 -13.65 0.04 -0.72
C GLY A 94 -13.17 -1.12 -1.59
N ASP A 95 -13.88 -1.44 -2.66
CA ASP A 95 -13.61 -2.62 -3.50
C ASP A 95 -12.25 -2.56 -4.17
N ARG A 96 -11.85 -1.39 -4.68
CA ARG A 96 -10.52 -1.19 -5.28
C ARG A 96 -9.36 -1.47 -4.32
N MET A 97 -9.54 -1.19 -3.03
CA MET A 97 -8.56 -1.50 -1.99
C MET A 97 -8.38 -3.01 -1.83
N TYR A 98 -9.47 -3.77 -1.76
CA TYR A 98 -9.41 -5.22 -1.64
C TYR A 98 -8.86 -5.90 -2.90
N GLU A 99 -9.24 -5.44 -4.08
CA GLU A 99 -8.71 -5.92 -5.36
C GLU A 99 -7.21 -5.66 -5.49
N PHE A 100 -6.75 -4.47 -5.10
CA PHE A 100 -5.33 -4.15 -5.08
C PHE A 100 -4.58 -5.05 -4.10
N LEU A 101 -5.10 -5.26 -2.88
CA LEU A 101 -4.46 -6.09 -1.87
C LEU A 101 -4.33 -7.54 -2.32
N GLU A 102 -5.38 -8.10 -2.92
CA GLU A 102 -5.38 -9.46 -3.45
C GLU A 102 -4.31 -9.65 -4.54
N ARG A 103 -4.24 -8.72 -5.50
CA ARG A 103 -3.19 -8.75 -6.53
C ARG A 103 -1.80 -8.54 -5.94
N PHE A 104 -1.67 -7.67 -4.97
CA PHE A 104 -0.40 -7.37 -4.33
C PHE A 104 0.17 -8.60 -3.62
N PHE A 105 -0.62 -9.30 -2.80
CA PHE A 105 -0.17 -10.49 -2.07
C PHE A 105 0.05 -11.69 -2.97
N ASN A 106 -0.87 -11.95 -3.91
CA ASN A 106 -0.85 -13.17 -4.71
C ASN A 106 0.01 -13.08 -5.97
N LEU A 107 0.13 -11.90 -6.58
CA LEU A 107 0.81 -11.73 -7.86
C LEU A 107 2.10 -10.90 -7.77
N ALA A 108 2.07 -9.77 -7.06
CA ALA A 108 3.20 -8.84 -7.05
C ALA A 108 4.30 -9.30 -6.08
N LEU A 109 3.99 -9.63 -4.84
CA LEU A 109 4.99 -10.03 -3.84
C LEU A 109 5.81 -11.27 -4.25
N PRO A 110 5.24 -12.34 -4.80
CA PRO A 110 6.03 -13.49 -5.25
C PRO A 110 7.04 -13.17 -6.36
N ARG A 111 6.85 -12.05 -7.08
CA ARG A 111 7.76 -11.58 -8.13
C ARG A 111 8.92 -10.73 -7.60
N VAL A 112 8.89 -10.39 -6.32
CA VAL A 112 10.03 -9.69 -5.68
C VAL A 112 11.23 -10.62 -5.67
N ARG A 113 12.37 -10.09 -6.12
CA ARG A 113 13.63 -10.84 -6.13
C ARG A 113 14.03 -11.25 -4.70
N ASP A 114 14.38 -12.54 -4.52
CA ASP A 114 14.77 -13.13 -3.23
C ASP A 114 13.71 -12.93 -2.12
N PHE A 115 12.42 -13.01 -2.48
CA PHE A 115 11.32 -12.84 -1.54
C PHE A 115 11.32 -13.96 -0.49
N ARG A 116 11.38 -13.59 0.80
CA ARG A 116 11.33 -14.49 1.95
C ARG A 116 10.18 -14.21 2.91
N GLY A 117 9.23 -13.42 2.47
CA GLY A 117 8.14 -12.93 3.31
C GLY A 117 8.27 -11.45 3.67
N ILE A 118 7.18 -10.87 4.14
CA ILE A 118 7.14 -9.48 4.61
C ILE A 118 7.52 -9.40 6.08
N ASN A 119 8.13 -8.30 6.50
CA ASN A 119 8.59 -8.12 7.88
C ASN A 119 7.41 -8.10 8.87
N PRO A 120 7.34 -9.01 9.85
CA PRO A 120 6.26 -9.04 10.82
C PRO A 120 6.28 -7.90 11.85
N ASN A 121 7.35 -7.12 11.91
CA ASN A 121 7.54 -6.06 12.90
C ASN A 121 7.40 -4.63 12.34
N SER A 122 6.88 -4.47 11.13
CA SER A 122 6.69 -3.16 10.47
C SER A 122 5.33 -2.53 10.78
N PHE A 123 4.85 -2.69 12.01
CA PHE A 123 3.67 -2.04 12.54
C PHE A 123 4.03 -0.76 13.30
N ASP A 124 3.09 0.17 13.42
CA ASP A 124 3.28 1.48 14.04
C ASP A 124 2.88 1.56 15.53
N GLY A 125 2.50 0.46 16.16
CA GLY A 125 1.97 0.40 17.53
C GLY A 125 0.47 0.68 17.63
N ARG A 126 -0.21 1.00 16.51
CA ARG A 126 -1.64 1.30 16.43
C ARG A 126 -2.38 0.46 15.38
N GLY A 127 -1.78 -0.66 14.98
CA GLY A 127 -2.36 -1.58 14.04
C GLY A 127 -2.26 -1.17 12.57
N ASN A 128 -1.44 -0.21 12.19
CA ASN A 128 -1.15 0.09 10.79
C ASN A 128 0.15 -0.59 10.38
N TYR A 129 0.20 -1.06 9.14
CA TYR A 129 1.35 -1.76 8.57
C TYR A 129 1.94 -0.99 7.41
N ALA A 130 3.25 -0.86 7.37
CA ALA A 130 3.95 -0.18 6.29
C ALA A 130 5.07 -1.07 5.72
N MET A 131 5.20 -1.10 4.40
CA MET A 131 6.31 -1.76 3.72
C MET A 131 6.79 -0.99 2.52
N GLY A 132 8.08 -1.09 2.24
CA GLY A 132 8.71 -0.54 1.05
C GLY A 132 8.90 -1.60 -0.02
N VAL A 133 8.60 -1.26 -1.25
CA VAL A 133 8.90 -2.04 -2.45
C VAL A 133 9.98 -1.30 -3.23
N LYS A 134 11.04 -2.00 -3.62
CA LYS A 134 12.19 -1.38 -4.30
C LYS A 134 11.94 -1.09 -5.78
N GLU A 135 11.07 -1.87 -6.42
CA GLU A 135 10.88 -1.85 -7.87
C GLU A 135 9.39 -1.93 -8.21
N GLN A 136 8.88 -1.02 -9.05
CA GLN A 136 7.51 -1.08 -9.56
C GLN A 136 7.27 -2.24 -10.54
N LEU A 137 8.33 -2.85 -11.06
CA LEU A 137 8.28 -3.96 -12.02
C LEU A 137 7.68 -5.26 -11.45
N ILE A 138 7.52 -5.36 -10.14
CA ILE A 138 6.83 -6.50 -9.52
C ILE A 138 5.36 -6.57 -9.92
N PHE A 139 4.76 -5.43 -10.28
CA PHE A 139 3.36 -5.39 -10.73
C PHE A 139 3.27 -5.85 -12.19
N PRO A 140 2.45 -6.88 -12.49
CA PRO A 140 2.33 -7.43 -13.85
C PRO A 140 1.76 -6.44 -14.87
N GLU A 141 1.07 -5.40 -14.40
CA GLU A 141 0.48 -4.35 -15.22
C GLU A 141 1.54 -3.40 -15.82
N ILE A 142 2.75 -3.39 -15.26
CA ILE A 142 3.85 -2.53 -15.70
C ILE A 142 4.71 -3.26 -16.72
N GLU A 143 4.81 -2.69 -17.91
CA GLU A 143 5.68 -3.17 -18.98
C GLU A 143 7.06 -2.51 -18.89
N TYR A 144 8.12 -3.32 -18.92
CA TYR A 144 9.51 -2.83 -18.81
C TYR A 144 9.86 -1.76 -19.84
N ASP A 145 9.37 -1.91 -21.07
CA ASP A 145 9.70 -1.02 -22.19
C ASP A 145 9.02 0.37 -22.09
N LYS A 146 8.04 0.51 -21.20
CA LYS A 146 7.25 1.75 -21.03
C LYS A 146 7.67 2.60 -19.84
N ILE A 147 8.56 2.09 -18.99
CA ILE A 147 9.02 2.82 -17.82
C ILE A 147 10.23 3.71 -18.14
N ASP A 148 10.28 4.88 -17.52
CA ASP A 148 11.40 5.83 -17.57
C ASP A 148 12.60 5.37 -16.74
N ALA A 149 12.30 4.92 -15.49
CA ALA A 149 13.29 4.45 -14.54
C ALA A 149 12.64 3.50 -13.52
N VAL A 150 13.46 2.62 -12.94
CA VAL A 150 13.03 1.78 -11.81
C VAL A 150 12.91 2.64 -10.56
N ARG A 151 11.73 2.60 -9.92
CA ARG A 151 11.44 3.38 -8.70
C ARG A 151 10.79 2.52 -7.65
N GLY A 152 11.18 2.78 -6.41
CA GLY A 152 10.54 2.19 -5.25
C GLY A 152 9.26 2.93 -4.85
N MET A 153 8.46 2.27 -4.04
CA MET A 153 7.25 2.84 -3.46
C MET A 153 7.02 2.32 -2.05
N ASP A 154 6.34 3.12 -1.24
CA ASP A 154 5.87 2.74 0.08
C ASP A 154 4.40 2.38 0.01
N ILE A 155 4.04 1.23 0.57
CA ILE A 155 2.67 0.75 0.65
C ILE A 155 2.28 0.68 2.12
N ILE A 156 1.27 1.46 2.50
CA ILE A 156 0.81 1.60 3.87
C ILE A 156 -0.63 1.08 3.96
N MET A 157 -0.83 0.08 4.78
CA MET A 157 -2.14 -0.53 5.06
C MET A 157 -2.65 0.01 6.38
N VAL A 158 -3.69 0.82 6.31
CA VAL A 158 -4.33 1.41 7.50
C VAL A 158 -5.51 0.55 7.89
N THR A 159 -5.51 0.11 9.15
CA THR A 159 -6.59 -0.71 9.70
C THR A 159 -7.34 0.03 10.81
N THR A 160 -8.45 -0.53 11.25
CA THR A 160 -9.20 -0.05 12.42
C THR A 160 -8.86 -0.83 13.69
N ALA A 161 -7.79 -1.66 13.65
CA ALA A 161 -7.30 -2.38 14.81
C ALA A 161 -6.78 -1.42 15.89
N ASN A 162 -6.93 -1.80 17.14
CA ASN A 162 -6.39 -1.03 18.27
C ASN A 162 -4.95 -1.44 18.61
N THR A 163 -4.58 -2.68 18.29
CA THR A 163 -3.27 -3.26 18.59
C THR A 163 -2.63 -3.86 17.34
N ASP A 164 -1.30 -3.96 17.34
CA ASP A 164 -0.56 -4.57 16.24
C ASP A 164 -0.84 -6.07 16.10
N GLU A 165 -1.16 -6.74 17.21
CA GLU A 165 -1.53 -8.16 17.20
C GLU A 165 -2.82 -8.42 16.43
N GLU A 166 -3.84 -7.59 16.67
CA GLU A 166 -5.11 -7.64 15.94
C GLU A 166 -4.90 -7.40 14.44
N ALA A 167 -4.10 -6.40 14.10
CA ALA A 167 -3.79 -6.07 12.71
C ALA A 167 -2.96 -7.15 12.01
N ARG A 168 -1.99 -7.74 12.72
CA ARG A 168 -1.17 -8.85 12.19
C ARG A 168 -2.04 -10.05 11.85
N GLU A 169 -2.95 -10.41 12.75
CA GLU A 169 -3.86 -11.53 12.51
C GLU A 169 -4.83 -11.24 11.37
N LEU A 170 -5.36 -10.02 11.30
CA LEU A 170 -6.20 -9.57 10.19
C LEU A 170 -5.47 -9.74 8.85
N LEU A 171 -4.25 -9.19 8.73
CA LEU A 171 -3.47 -9.28 7.49
C LEU A 171 -3.06 -10.71 7.16
N LYS A 172 -2.72 -11.53 8.17
CA LYS A 172 -2.41 -12.95 8.00
C LYS A 172 -3.59 -13.72 7.40
N LEU A 173 -4.79 -13.51 7.92
CA LEU A 173 -6.02 -14.12 7.40
C LEU A 173 -6.39 -13.61 5.99
N MET A 174 -5.96 -12.40 5.63
CA MET A 174 -6.09 -11.84 4.27
C MET A 174 -5.04 -12.37 3.29
N GLY A 175 -4.14 -13.25 3.74
CA GLY A 175 -3.11 -13.86 2.88
C GLY A 175 -1.77 -13.13 2.87
N ALA A 176 -1.49 -12.24 3.82
CA ALA A 176 -0.18 -11.59 3.93
C ALA A 176 0.93 -12.61 4.23
N PRO A 177 1.94 -12.75 3.38
CA PRO A 177 3.03 -13.72 3.54
C PRO A 177 4.10 -13.17 4.50
N PHE A 178 3.85 -13.21 5.81
CA PHE A 178 4.84 -12.82 6.80
C PHE A 178 6.02 -13.79 6.83
N SER A 179 7.24 -13.26 7.00
CA SER A 179 8.42 -14.08 7.28
C SER A 179 8.30 -14.71 8.67
N GLU A 180 8.78 -15.95 8.79
CA GLU A 180 8.87 -16.67 10.06
C GLU A 180 9.97 -16.09 10.98
#